data_ced8525c386dec915fc721955a57add5
#
_entry.id   ced8525c386dec915fc721955a57add5
#
_cell.length_a   1.000
_cell.length_b   1.000
_cell.length_c   1.000
_cell.angle_alpha   90.00
_cell.angle_beta   90.00
_cell.angle_gamma   90.00
#
_symmetry.space_group_name_H-M   'P 1'
#
loop_
_entity.id
_entity.type
_entity.pdbx_description
1 polymer ?
#
loop_
_entity_poly.entity_id
_entity_poly.type
_entity_poly.pdbx_seq_one_letter_code
_entity_poly.pdbx_strand_id
1 'polypeptide(L)'
;MIPDRDGLEDDGRPPPGSPVFEAILENERNRRYLGERLDAAGERIDTEPLGDIVRHGPVLEALLEDPLDRREIEQRLDVSRATSHRYTQWLDERGFAEKVDGRFRLTWRGEVVAGEVLRFEANVRTAHRLTPLLDVICEDHQEFVVEPFIDATITVAEPNDPYRPVERFVSLVTESETFRGFNTTHMAPLVLGEFHQRVFDDTETEIVYLPRTVTKLFQTYPERAREAIDRGHLTLRTRDELPYGLALFDERVGIGGYDETTGLMQVFVDTDSPIACEWAERVYASVRADSNPLDAESDVPR
;
A
#
# COMPACT_ATOMS: atom_id res chain seq x y z
N MET A 1 -12.18 46.78 15.88
CA MET A 1 -13.02 45.60 16.13
C MET A 1 -12.80 44.65 14.97
N ILE A 2 -11.79 43.79 15.07
CA ILE A 2 -11.39 42.78 14.06
C ILE A 2 -12.00 41.48 14.58
N PRO A 3 -12.79 40.74 13.78
CA PRO A 3 -13.34 39.48 14.23
C PRO A 3 -12.26 38.39 14.20
N ASP A 4 -12.30 37.59 15.25
CA ASP A 4 -11.52 36.37 15.50
C ASP A 4 -11.49 35.46 14.24
N ARG A 5 -10.29 35.03 13.90
CA ARG A 5 -10.07 33.85 13.08
C ARG A 5 -10.17 32.66 14.03
N ASP A 6 -11.33 32.03 14.04
CA ASP A 6 -11.48 30.67 14.57
C ASP A 6 -10.50 29.75 13.81
N GLY A 7 -9.62 29.12 14.58
CA GLY A 7 -8.73 28.09 14.10
C GLY A 7 -9.55 26.91 13.61
N LEU A 8 -9.54 26.69 12.32
CA LEU A 8 -9.83 25.39 11.74
C LEU A 8 -8.56 24.57 12.01
N GLU A 9 -8.65 23.67 12.97
CA GLU A 9 -7.71 22.56 13.11
C GLU A 9 -7.76 21.79 11.77
N ASP A 10 -6.68 21.88 11.02
CA ASP A 10 -6.44 21.05 9.85
C ASP A 10 -6.17 19.62 10.37
N ASP A 11 -7.21 18.79 10.40
CA ASP A 11 -7.16 17.42 10.91
C ASP A 11 -6.50 16.43 9.94
N GLY A 12 -5.76 16.94 8.94
CA GLY A 12 -5.00 16.13 7.99
C GLY A 12 -5.85 15.19 7.10
N ARG A 13 -7.17 15.37 7.11
CA ARG A 13 -8.06 14.62 6.21
C ARG A 13 -8.08 15.29 4.84
N PRO A 14 -7.89 14.52 3.75
CA PRO A 14 -8.17 15.05 2.44
C PRO A 14 -9.61 15.58 2.42
N PRO A 15 -9.86 16.74 1.80
CA PRO A 15 -11.18 17.34 1.79
C PRO A 15 -12.18 16.34 1.21
N PRO A 16 -13.35 16.16 1.87
CA PRO A 16 -14.40 15.32 1.32
C PRO A 16 -14.75 15.84 -0.08
N GLY A 17 -14.62 14.96 -1.09
CA GLY A 17 -14.85 15.30 -2.50
C GLY A 17 -13.58 15.40 -3.34
N SER A 18 -12.39 15.00 -2.87
CA SER A 18 -11.29 14.80 -3.82
C SER A 18 -11.64 13.61 -4.74
N PRO A 19 -11.43 13.73 -6.07
CA PRO A 19 -11.76 12.65 -7.02
C PRO A 19 -11.08 11.32 -6.66
N VAL A 20 -9.94 11.37 -6.03
CA VAL A 20 -9.16 10.19 -5.60
C VAL A 20 -9.79 9.54 -4.37
N PHE A 21 -10.21 10.34 -3.39
CA PHE A 21 -10.91 9.85 -2.18
C PHE A 21 -12.23 9.17 -2.54
N GLU A 22 -13.03 9.78 -3.41
CA GLU A 22 -14.28 9.20 -3.88
C GLU A 22 -14.04 7.89 -4.67
N ALA A 23 -13.02 7.85 -5.52
CA ALA A 23 -12.66 6.66 -6.28
C ALA A 23 -12.22 5.50 -5.38
N ILE A 24 -11.52 5.77 -4.28
CA ILE A 24 -11.09 4.74 -3.33
C ILE A 24 -12.25 4.23 -2.49
N LEU A 25 -13.11 5.11 -1.98
CA LEU A 25 -14.32 4.71 -1.26
C LEU A 25 -15.27 3.91 -2.15
N GLU A 26 -15.36 4.29 -3.43
CA GLU A 26 -16.17 3.57 -4.42
C GLU A 26 -15.57 2.19 -4.73
N ASN A 27 -14.27 2.07 -4.80
CA ASN A 27 -13.57 0.80 -4.99
C ASN A 27 -13.76 -0.16 -3.79
N GLU A 28 -13.68 0.35 -2.55
CA GLU A 28 -13.95 -0.46 -1.36
C GLU A 28 -15.42 -0.90 -1.24
N ARG A 29 -16.34 0.00 -1.51
CA ARG A 29 -17.78 -0.32 -1.57
C ARG A 29 -18.07 -1.33 -2.66
N ASN A 30 -17.46 -1.17 -3.83
CA ASN A 30 -17.62 -2.07 -4.96
C ASN A 30 -17.01 -3.45 -4.68
N ARG A 31 -15.87 -3.55 -3.99
CA ARG A 31 -15.27 -4.83 -3.58
C ARG A 31 -16.17 -5.60 -2.61
N ARG A 32 -16.69 -4.97 -1.56
CA ARG A 32 -17.65 -5.61 -0.63
C ARG A 32 -18.93 -6.02 -1.35
N TYR A 33 -19.49 -5.12 -2.13
CA TYR A 33 -20.70 -5.37 -2.89
C TYR A 33 -20.54 -6.47 -3.94
N LEU A 34 -19.41 -6.51 -4.65
CA LEU A 34 -19.08 -7.56 -5.60
C LEU A 34 -18.82 -8.90 -4.90
N GLY A 35 -18.11 -8.92 -3.77
CA GLY A 35 -17.89 -10.12 -2.98
C GLY A 35 -19.21 -10.75 -2.54
N GLU A 36 -20.09 -9.97 -1.91
CA GLU A 36 -21.41 -10.43 -1.47
C GLU A 36 -22.30 -10.87 -2.63
N ARG A 37 -22.20 -10.23 -3.79
CA ARG A 37 -22.99 -10.59 -4.97
C ARG A 37 -22.43 -11.77 -5.74
N LEU A 38 -21.12 -11.93 -5.81
CA LEU A 38 -20.49 -13.13 -6.40
C LEU A 38 -20.80 -14.36 -5.56
N ASP A 39 -20.83 -14.23 -4.24
CA ASP A 39 -21.26 -15.30 -3.34
C ASP A 39 -22.77 -15.60 -3.46
N ALA A 40 -23.58 -14.56 -3.67
CA ALA A 40 -25.04 -14.72 -3.81
C ALA A 40 -25.47 -15.20 -5.20
N ALA A 41 -24.72 -14.91 -6.26
CA ALA A 41 -25.08 -15.25 -7.63
C ALA A 41 -24.82 -16.72 -7.98
N GLY A 42 -23.96 -17.42 -7.22
CA GLY A 42 -23.70 -18.86 -7.39
C GLY A 42 -23.12 -19.28 -8.75
N GLU A 43 -23.05 -18.38 -9.70
CA GLU A 43 -22.47 -18.62 -11.02
C GLU A 43 -21.00 -18.23 -11.03
N ARG A 44 -20.13 -19.21 -10.85
CA ARG A 44 -18.73 -19.03 -11.22
C ARG A 44 -18.64 -18.81 -12.72
N ILE A 45 -18.00 -17.70 -13.11
CA ILE A 45 -17.63 -17.49 -14.51
C ILE A 45 -16.77 -18.68 -14.94
N ASP A 46 -17.14 -19.29 -16.07
CA ASP A 46 -16.38 -20.39 -16.66
C ASP A 46 -14.92 -19.95 -16.81
N THR A 47 -14.00 -20.73 -16.26
CA THR A 47 -12.58 -20.36 -16.18
C THR A 47 -11.88 -20.36 -17.55
N GLU A 48 -12.44 -21.12 -18.50
CA GLU A 48 -11.86 -21.21 -19.86
C GLU A 48 -11.93 -19.87 -20.62
N PRO A 49 -13.07 -19.16 -20.67
CA PRO A 49 -13.12 -17.81 -21.26
C PRO A 49 -12.23 -16.78 -20.58
N LEU A 50 -12.07 -16.83 -19.25
CA LEU A 50 -11.18 -15.92 -18.52
C LEU A 50 -9.73 -16.18 -18.86
N GLY A 51 -9.29 -17.42 -18.84
CA GLY A 51 -7.91 -17.79 -19.21
C GLY A 51 -7.59 -17.43 -20.67
N ASP A 52 -8.59 -17.48 -21.55
CA ASP A 52 -8.47 -17.08 -22.93
C ASP A 52 -8.29 -15.55 -23.05
N ILE A 53 -9.05 -14.75 -22.31
CA ILE A 53 -8.92 -13.29 -22.29
C ILE A 53 -7.52 -12.89 -21.78
N VAL A 54 -7.07 -13.44 -20.65
CA VAL A 54 -5.72 -13.15 -20.09
C VAL A 54 -4.62 -13.50 -21.09
N ARG A 55 -4.74 -14.61 -21.81
CA ARG A 55 -3.79 -15.03 -22.84
C ARG A 55 -3.66 -14.04 -24.01
N HIS A 56 -4.71 -13.26 -24.25
CA HIS A 56 -4.76 -12.21 -25.27
C HIS A 56 -4.45 -10.81 -24.71
N GLY A 57 -4.04 -10.71 -23.43
CA GLY A 57 -3.60 -9.45 -22.79
C GLY A 57 -2.65 -8.61 -23.63
N PRO A 58 -1.56 -9.20 -24.19
CA PRO A 58 -0.59 -8.42 -24.97
C PRO A 58 -1.18 -7.72 -26.20
N VAL A 59 -2.12 -8.34 -26.90
CA VAL A 59 -2.75 -7.67 -28.06
C VAL A 59 -3.83 -6.66 -27.63
N LEU A 60 -4.49 -6.89 -26.52
CA LEU A 60 -5.41 -5.91 -25.92
C LEU A 60 -4.64 -4.66 -25.49
N GLU A 61 -3.51 -4.81 -24.82
CA GLU A 61 -2.61 -3.71 -24.41
C GLU A 61 -2.14 -2.91 -25.61
N ALA A 62 -1.60 -3.58 -26.63
CA ALA A 62 -1.09 -2.93 -27.83
C ALA A 62 -2.16 -2.09 -28.56
N LEU A 63 -3.41 -2.57 -28.60
CA LEU A 63 -4.54 -1.87 -29.23
C LEU A 63 -5.18 -0.80 -28.31
N LEU A 64 -4.94 -0.86 -27.01
CA LEU A 64 -5.37 0.19 -26.09
C LEU A 64 -4.54 1.47 -26.28
N GLU A 65 -3.25 1.30 -26.62
CA GLU A 65 -2.38 2.44 -26.90
C GLU A 65 -2.68 3.07 -28.27
N ASP A 66 -2.76 2.25 -29.35
CA ASP A 66 -2.97 2.74 -30.71
C ASP A 66 -3.75 1.74 -31.59
N PRO A 67 -4.54 2.20 -32.55
CA PRO A 67 -5.05 1.35 -33.61
C PRO A 67 -3.93 0.79 -34.48
N LEU A 68 -3.87 -0.53 -34.66
CA LEU A 68 -2.78 -1.23 -35.36
C LEU A 68 -3.31 -2.05 -36.53
N ASP A 69 -2.52 -2.13 -37.61
CA ASP A 69 -2.72 -3.16 -38.64
C ASP A 69 -2.04 -4.49 -38.25
N ARG A 70 -2.26 -5.55 -39.02
CA ARG A 70 -1.70 -6.87 -38.69
C ARG A 70 -0.17 -6.90 -38.68
N ARG A 71 0.49 -6.12 -39.52
CA ARG A 71 1.96 -6.07 -39.59
C ARG A 71 2.53 -5.33 -38.40
N GLU A 72 1.85 -4.26 -38.00
CA GLU A 72 2.20 -3.50 -36.80
C GLU A 72 2.04 -4.39 -35.54
N ILE A 73 0.97 -5.21 -35.46
CA ILE A 73 0.79 -6.20 -34.40
C ILE A 73 1.92 -7.25 -34.41
N GLU A 74 2.27 -7.80 -35.60
CA GLU A 74 3.38 -8.73 -35.74
C GLU A 74 4.69 -8.15 -35.22
N GLN A 75 4.99 -6.90 -35.58
CA GLN A 75 6.23 -6.22 -35.18
C GLN A 75 6.24 -5.84 -33.71
N ARG A 76 5.14 -5.30 -33.18
CA ARG A 76 5.06 -4.82 -31.80
C ARG A 76 5.11 -5.93 -30.78
N LEU A 77 4.47 -7.07 -31.07
CA LEU A 77 4.39 -8.22 -30.18
C LEU A 77 5.43 -9.31 -30.48
N ASP A 78 6.26 -9.12 -31.49
CA ASP A 78 7.22 -10.12 -31.99
C ASP A 78 6.56 -11.50 -32.24
N VAL A 79 5.43 -11.49 -32.91
CA VAL A 79 4.63 -12.70 -33.20
C VAL A 79 4.58 -13.03 -34.66
N SER A 80 4.31 -14.30 -34.97
CA SER A 80 4.14 -14.74 -36.35
C SER A 80 2.88 -14.16 -36.99
N ARG A 81 2.85 -14.06 -38.32
CA ARG A 81 1.66 -13.68 -39.09
C ARG A 81 0.43 -14.54 -38.76
N ALA A 82 0.64 -15.84 -38.51
CA ALA A 82 -0.46 -16.72 -38.12
C ALA A 82 -1.02 -16.38 -36.76
N THR A 83 -0.16 -15.97 -35.82
CA THR A 83 -0.57 -15.54 -34.47
C THR A 83 -1.30 -14.20 -34.53
N SER A 84 -0.78 -13.21 -35.28
CA SER A 84 -1.44 -11.92 -35.49
C SER A 84 -2.84 -12.11 -36.12
N HIS A 85 -2.96 -13.02 -37.07
CA HIS A 85 -4.27 -13.35 -37.67
C HIS A 85 -5.23 -13.93 -36.61
N ARG A 86 -4.77 -14.87 -35.77
CA ARG A 86 -5.61 -15.44 -34.69
C ARG A 86 -6.05 -14.39 -33.68
N TYR A 87 -5.15 -13.48 -33.29
CA TYR A 87 -5.45 -12.38 -32.40
C TYR A 87 -6.55 -11.47 -32.98
N THR A 88 -6.39 -11.03 -34.21
CA THR A 88 -7.39 -10.14 -34.85
C THR A 88 -8.72 -10.84 -35.09
N GLN A 89 -8.72 -12.12 -35.41
CA GLN A 89 -9.94 -12.93 -35.54
C GLN A 89 -10.66 -13.10 -34.18
N TRP A 90 -9.90 -13.43 -33.12
CA TRP A 90 -10.43 -13.59 -31.77
C TRP A 90 -11.06 -12.31 -31.23
N LEU A 91 -10.42 -11.15 -31.49
CA LEU A 91 -10.96 -9.84 -31.11
C LEU A 91 -12.25 -9.50 -31.83
N ASP A 92 -12.32 -9.75 -33.13
CA ASP A 92 -13.50 -9.51 -33.98
C ASP A 92 -14.69 -10.40 -33.58
N GLU A 93 -14.45 -11.73 -33.44
CA GLU A 93 -15.46 -12.70 -33.03
C GLU A 93 -16.13 -12.37 -31.68
N ARG A 94 -15.38 -11.74 -30.75
CA ARG A 94 -15.86 -11.35 -29.43
C ARG A 94 -16.39 -9.90 -29.38
N GLY A 95 -16.26 -9.17 -30.49
CA GLY A 95 -16.61 -7.76 -30.54
C GLY A 95 -15.76 -6.87 -29.66
N PHE A 96 -14.50 -7.25 -29.40
CA PHE A 96 -13.55 -6.43 -28.64
C PHE A 96 -12.80 -5.45 -29.51
N ALA A 97 -12.68 -5.71 -30.80
CA ALA A 97 -12.13 -4.75 -31.77
C ALA A 97 -12.95 -4.71 -33.04
N GLU A 98 -12.86 -3.59 -33.74
CA GLU A 98 -13.42 -3.36 -35.06
C GLU A 98 -12.32 -2.94 -36.03
N LYS A 99 -12.54 -3.22 -37.32
CA LYS A 99 -11.59 -2.81 -38.35
C LYS A 99 -12.05 -1.51 -39.02
N VAL A 100 -11.27 -0.43 -38.85
CA VAL A 100 -11.51 0.87 -39.43
C VAL A 100 -10.30 1.26 -40.28
N ASP A 101 -10.48 1.62 -41.54
CA ASP A 101 -9.42 2.04 -42.47
C ASP A 101 -8.21 1.09 -42.55
N GLY A 102 -8.48 -0.23 -42.43
CA GLY A 102 -7.45 -1.25 -42.49
C GLY A 102 -6.77 -1.59 -41.15
N ARG A 103 -6.99 -0.79 -40.12
CA ARG A 103 -6.46 -0.96 -38.77
C ARG A 103 -7.51 -1.54 -37.83
N PHE A 104 -7.09 -2.29 -36.81
CA PHE A 104 -7.92 -2.76 -35.70
C PHE A 104 -7.88 -1.72 -34.58
N ARG A 105 -9.05 -1.35 -34.08
CA ARG A 105 -9.24 -0.48 -32.93
C ARG A 105 -10.14 -1.18 -31.93
N LEU A 106 -9.88 -1.04 -30.63
CA LEU A 106 -10.76 -1.55 -29.62
C LEU A 106 -12.14 -0.89 -29.69
N THR A 107 -13.17 -1.66 -29.46
CA THR A 107 -14.51 -1.13 -29.16
C THR A 107 -14.54 -0.69 -27.68
N TRP A 108 -15.54 0.08 -27.28
CA TRP A 108 -15.76 0.42 -25.86
C TRP A 108 -15.74 -0.79 -24.95
N ARG A 109 -16.33 -1.91 -25.40
CA ARG A 109 -16.30 -3.17 -24.69
C ARG A 109 -14.88 -3.73 -24.61
N GLY A 110 -14.13 -3.63 -25.71
CA GLY A 110 -12.73 -4.06 -25.75
C GLY A 110 -11.85 -3.24 -24.83
N GLU A 111 -12.04 -1.92 -24.78
CA GLU A 111 -11.28 -1.02 -23.89
C GLU A 111 -11.52 -1.36 -22.41
N VAL A 112 -12.78 -1.58 -22.01
CA VAL A 112 -13.11 -2.00 -20.63
C VAL A 112 -12.44 -3.32 -20.30
N VAL A 113 -12.56 -4.34 -21.16
CA VAL A 113 -11.94 -5.65 -20.93
C VAL A 113 -10.42 -5.57 -20.89
N ALA A 114 -9.81 -4.79 -21.79
CA ALA A 114 -8.37 -4.57 -21.80
C ALA A 114 -7.89 -3.92 -20.47
N GLY A 115 -8.57 -2.88 -20.02
CA GLY A 115 -8.25 -2.22 -18.76
C GLY A 115 -8.31 -3.16 -17.56
N GLU A 116 -9.33 -4.02 -17.47
CA GLU A 116 -9.46 -4.99 -16.37
C GLU A 116 -8.38 -6.10 -16.43
N VAL A 117 -8.02 -6.56 -17.63
CA VAL A 117 -6.93 -7.54 -17.80
C VAL A 117 -5.59 -6.97 -17.36
N LEU A 118 -5.26 -5.77 -17.81
CA LEU A 118 -4.00 -5.11 -17.46
C LEU A 118 -3.92 -4.82 -15.95
N ARG A 119 -5.03 -4.40 -15.35
CA ARG A 119 -5.10 -4.21 -13.90
C ARG A 119 -4.90 -5.51 -13.14
N PHE A 120 -5.55 -6.58 -13.58
CA PHE A 120 -5.37 -7.91 -13.00
C PHE A 120 -3.92 -8.38 -13.10
N GLU A 121 -3.29 -8.24 -14.27
CA GLU A 121 -1.89 -8.61 -14.48
C GLU A 121 -0.95 -7.79 -13.59
N ALA A 122 -1.15 -6.47 -13.51
CA ALA A 122 -0.38 -5.59 -12.65
C ALA A 122 -0.52 -5.98 -11.17
N ASN A 123 -1.74 -6.27 -10.71
CA ASN A 123 -2.00 -6.71 -9.33
C ASN A 123 -1.36 -8.05 -9.01
N VAL A 124 -1.44 -9.03 -9.91
CA VAL A 124 -0.77 -10.33 -9.73
C VAL A 124 0.75 -10.16 -9.67
N ARG A 125 1.33 -9.38 -10.57
CA ARG A 125 2.77 -9.06 -10.57
C ARG A 125 3.18 -8.37 -9.27
N THR A 126 2.40 -7.41 -8.79
CA THR A 126 2.64 -6.72 -7.53
C THR A 126 2.56 -7.67 -6.35
N ALA A 127 1.54 -8.53 -6.28
CA ALA A 127 1.42 -9.54 -5.24
C ALA A 127 2.64 -10.48 -5.20
N HIS A 128 3.14 -10.92 -6.36
CA HIS A 128 4.37 -11.70 -6.44
C HIS A 128 5.60 -10.94 -5.94
N ARG A 129 5.72 -9.65 -6.26
CA ARG A 129 6.82 -8.82 -5.75
C ARG A 129 6.72 -8.62 -4.25
N LEU A 130 5.51 -8.48 -3.72
CA LEU A 130 5.22 -8.30 -2.31
C LEU A 130 5.24 -9.60 -1.50
N THR A 131 5.51 -10.77 -2.10
CA THR A 131 5.57 -12.05 -1.39
C THR A 131 6.38 -11.97 -0.09
N PRO A 132 7.59 -11.35 -0.03
CA PRO A 132 8.34 -11.26 1.22
C PRO A 132 7.60 -10.53 2.34
N LEU A 133 6.76 -9.54 2.01
CA LEU A 133 5.91 -8.86 2.98
C LEU A 133 4.70 -9.71 3.34
N LEU A 134 3.99 -10.23 2.34
CA LEU A 134 2.75 -10.99 2.54
C LEU A 134 2.95 -12.26 3.36
N ASP A 135 4.14 -12.90 3.26
CA ASP A 135 4.50 -14.08 4.06
C ASP A 135 4.72 -13.77 5.54
N VAL A 136 4.93 -12.49 5.89
CA VAL A 136 5.27 -12.05 7.25
C VAL A 136 4.15 -11.27 7.92
N ILE A 137 3.37 -10.51 7.17
CA ILE A 137 2.18 -9.84 7.66
C ILE A 137 1.04 -10.87 7.69
N CYS A 138 0.79 -11.39 8.82
CA CYS A 138 -0.06 -12.52 9.13
C CYS A 138 -1.38 -12.70 8.37
N GLU A 139 -1.91 -13.91 8.54
CA GLU A 139 -3.13 -14.47 7.95
C GLU A 139 -4.40 -13.62 8.17
N ASP A 140 -4.37 -12.65 9.08
CA ASP A 140 -5.54 -11.84 9.46
C ASP A 140 -5.77 -10.58 8.59
N HIS A 141 -4.93 -10.33 7.57
CA HIS A 141 -5.04 -9.11 6.74
C HIS A 141 -5.88 -9.29 5.49
N GLN A 142 -7.16 -9.53 5.67
CA GLN A 142 -8.13 -9.55 4.57
C GLN A 142 -8.32 -8.18 3.89
N GLU A 143 -7.88 -7.09 4.52
CA GLU A 143 -8.05 -5.73 4.00
C GLU A 143 -6.80 -5.18 3.28
N PHE A 144 -5.70 -5.95 3.21
CA PHE A 144 -4.51 -5.51 2.50
C PHE A 144 -4.75 -5.46 1.00
N VAL A 145 -4.48 -4.31 0.38
CA VAL A 145 -4.63 -4.09 -1.05
C VAL A 145 -3.26 -3.93 -1.69
N VAL A 146 -3.01 -4.64 -2.79
CA VAL A 146 -1.71 -4.63 -3.47
C VAL A 146 -1.58 -3.51 -4.49
N GLU A 147 -2.69 -3.05 -5.05
CA GLU A 147 -2.74 -2.06 -6.14
C GLU A 147 -1.99 -0.74 -5.82
N PRO A 148 -2.07 -0.17 -4.60
CA PRO A 148 -1.33 1.04 -4.26
C PRO A 148 0.20 0.88 -4.29
N PHE A 149 0.71 -0.36 -4.26
CA PHE A 149 2.12 -0.70 -4.12
C PHE A 149 2.77 -1.20 -5.43
N ILE A 150 2.15 -0.91 -6.59
CA ILE A 150 2.64 -1.36 -7.92
C ILE A 150 4.10 -0.94 -8.14
N ASP A 151 4.47 0.28 -7.78
CA ASP A 151 5.82 0.83 -7.98
C ASP A 151 6.63 0.91 -6.68
N ALA A 152 6.19 0.22 -5.62
CA ALA A 152 6.86 0.27 -4.33
C ALA A 152 8.29 -0.30 -4.38
N THR A 153 9.15 0.31 -3.57
CA THR A 153 10.48 -0.22 -3.25
C THR A 153 10.34 -1.31 -2.19
N ILE A 154 10.93 -2.47 -2.44
CA ILE A 154 10.90 -3.61 -1.52
C ILE A 154 12.32 -3.88 -1.04
N THR A 155 12.55 -3.72 0.24
CA THR A 155 13.84 -3.96 0.89
C THR A 155 13.71 -5.17 1.81
N VAL A 156 14.46 -6.24 1.53
CA VAL A 156 14.41 -7.51 2.26
C VAL A 156 15.71 -7.73 3.01
N ALA A 157 15.63 -8.33 4.19
CA ALA A 157 16.80 -8.76 4.94
C ALA A 157 17.53 -9.90 4.20
N GLU A 158 18.85 -9.79 4.11
CA GLU A 158 19.70 -10.79 3.48
C GLU A 158 20.61 -11.44 4.55
N PRO A 159 21.07 -12.67 4.36
CA PRO A 159 21.93 -13.35 5.36
C PRO A 159 23.22 -12.60 5.70
N ASN A 160 23.75 -11.83 4.75
CA ASN A 160 24.95 -11.01 4.90
C ASN A 160 24.63 -9.55 5.23
N ASP A 161 23.36 -9.15 5.18
CA ASP A 161 22.88 -7.81 5.49
C ASP A 161 21.46 -7.86 6.12
N PRO A 162 21.35 -8.35 7.37
CA PRO A 162 20.04 -8.54 8.01
C PRO A 162 19.38 -7.23 8.46
N TYR A 163 20.10 -6.11 8.47
CA TYR A 163 19.60 -4.81 8.91
C TYR A 163 19.15 -3.89 7.78
N ARG A 164 19.34 -4.28 6.53
CA ARG A 164 19.01 -3.49 5.35
C ARG A 164 17.57 -2.91 5.37
N PRO A 165 16.50 -3.65 5.77
CA PRO A 165 15.17 -3.08 5.88
C PRO A 165 15.06 -1.99 6.96
N VAL A 166 15.74 -2.19 8.08
CA VAL A 166 15.78 -1.22 9.19
C VAL A 166 16.53 0.04 8.76
N GLU A 167 17.67 -0.10 8.07
CA GLU A 167 18.45 1.04 7.56
C GLU A 167 17.62 1.87 6.57
N ARG A 168 16.85 1.21 5.71
CA ARG A 168 15.92 1.91 4.80
C ARG A 168 14.85 2.69 5.57
N PHE A 169 14.23 2.08 6.58
CA PHE A 169 13.26 2.75 7.45
C PHE A 169 13.88 3.96 8.16
N VAL A 170 15.07 3.79 8.77
CA VAL A 170 15.79 4.86 9.49
C VAL A 170 16.12 6.01 8.55
N SER A 171 16.57 5.74 7.32
CA SER A 171 16.86 6.80 6.36
C SER A 171 15.63 7.67 6.08
N LEU A 172 14.45 7.07 5.93
CA LEU A 172 13.22 7.81 5.71
C LEU A 172 12.79 8.64 6.92
N VAL A 173 12.92 8.11 8.14
CA VAL A 173 12.65 8.89 9.36
C VAL A 173 13.61 10.07 9.48
N THR A 174 14.90 9.88 9.17
CA THR A 174 15.90 10.96 9.25
C THR A 174 15.72 12.05 8.21
N GLU A 175 15.10 11.73 7.09
CA GLU A 175 14.81 12.67 6.00
C GLU A 175 13.48 13.42 6.17
N SER A 176 12.63 13.01 7.15
CA SER A 176 11.26 13.52 7.33
C SER A 176 11.13 14.48 8.51
N GLU A 177 10.24 15.46 8.40
CA GLU A 177 9.87 16.40 9.47
C GLU A 177 8.84 15.77 10.42
N THR A 178 7.94 14.93 9.88
CA THR A 178 6.88 14.25 10.63
C THR A 178 6.98 12.73 10.47
N PHE A 179 6.63 12.02 11.54
CA PHE A 179 6.55 10.57 11.55
C PHE A 179 5.34 10.10 12.34
N ARG A 180 4.42 9.44 11.68
CA ARG A 180 3.23 8.85 12.31
C ARG A 180 3.13 7.38 11.96
N GLY A 181 2.54 6.58 12.84
CA GLY A 181 2.37 5.19 12.48
C GLY A 181 1.96 4.30 13.66
N PHE A 182 2.04 3.01 13.39
CA PHE A 182 1.89 1.99 14.43
C PHE A 182 2.88 0.85 14.20
N ASN A 183 3.26 0.17 15.29
CA ASN A 183 4.21 -0.93 15.19
C ASN A 183 3.98 -2.01 16.26
N THR A 184 4.13 -3.25 15.85
CA THR A 184 4.02 -4.44 16.70
C THR A 184 5.26 -4.69 17.56
N THR A 185 6.40 -4.14 17.18
CA THR A 185 7.70 -4.42 17.78
C THR A 185 8.45 -3.14 18.10
N HIS A 186 9.13 -3.14 19.23
CA HIS A 186 10.17 -2.15 19.54
C HIS A 186 11.51 -2.69 19.05
N MET A 187 12.05 -2.03 18.02
CA MET A 187 13.31 -2.44 17.43
C MET A 187 14.50 -2.28 18.41
N ALA A 188 15.46 -3.18 18.35
CA ALA A 188 16.59 -3.23 19.26
C ALA A 188 17.53 -2.00 19.11
N PRO A 189 18.13 -1.51 20.21
CA PRO A 189 18.87 -0.25 20.27
C PRO A 189 20.11 -0.14 19.38
N LEU A 190 20.71 -1.25 18.98
CA LEU A 190 22.05 -1.27 18.36
C LEU A 190 22.13 -0.66 16.96
N VAL A 191 21.01 -0.59 16.24
CA VAL A 191 20.95 -0.07 14.85
C VAL A 191 20.21 1.27 14.77
N LEU A 192 19.60 1.72 15.86
CA LEU A 192 18.62 2.80 15.86
C LEU A 192 19.07 4.06 16.62
N GLY A 193 20.36 4.26 16.84
CA GLY A 193 20.85 5.45 17.52
C GLY A 193 20.35 6.75 16.87
N GLU A 194 20.45 6.84 15.54
CA GLU A 194 19.98 7.99 14.76
C GLU A 194 18.44 8.10 14.77
N PHE A 195 17.73 6.99 14.62
CA PHE A 195 16.27 6.95 14.73
C PHE A 195 15.78 7.50 16.08
N HIS A 196 16.33 6.97 17.19
CA HIS A 196 15.92 7.45 18.51
C HIS A 196 16.29 8.90 18.75
N GLN A 197 17.41 9.36 18.20
CA GLN A 197 17.78 10.76 18.29
C GLN A 197 16.76 11.63 17.57
N ARG A 198 16.39 11.28 16.34
CA ARG A 198 15.39 12.02 15.58
C ARG A 198 14.01 12.00 16.24
N VAL A 199 13.49 10.83 16.59
CA VAL A 199 12.17 10.67 17.21
C VAL A 199 12.05 11.40 18.55
N PHE A 200 13.12 11.45 19.34
CA PHE A 200 13.08 12.12 20.65
C PHE A 200 13.40 13.61 20.58
N ASP A 201 14.22 14.05 19.65
CA ASP A 201 14.79 15.40 19.69
C ASP A 201 14.27 16.33 18.57
N ASP A 202 13.96 15.81 17.37
CA ASP A 202 13.80 16.65 16.18
C ASP A 202 12.50 16.43 15.38
N THR A 203 11.93 15.22 15.39
CA THR A 203 10.80 14.86 14.52
C THR A 203 9.50 14.84 15.30
N GLU A 204 8.46 15.53 14.80
CA GLU A 204 7.12 15.38 15.37
C GLU A 204 6.60 13.97 15.13
N THR A 205 6.43 13.23 16.22
CA THR A 205 6.18 11.79 16.16
C THR A 205 4.92 11.39 16.90
N GLU A 206 3.99 10.69 16.21
CA GLU A 206 2.83 10.04 16.86
C GLU A 206 2.84 8.55 16.53
N ILE A 207 2.96 7.67 17.53
CA ILE A 207 3.04 6.23 17.34
C ILE A 207 2.02 5.49 18.23
N VAL A 208 1.31 4.53 17.61
CA VAL A 208 0.50 3.55 18.33
C VAL A 208 1.33 2.27 18.51
N TYR A 209 1.51 1.85 19.74
CA TYR A 209 2.26 0.63 20.10
C TYR A 209 1.39 -0.37 20.85
N LEU A 210 1.82 -1.62 20.87
CA LEU A 210 1.31 -2.59 21.85
C LEU A 210 1.74 -2.19 23.27
N PRO A 211 0.95 -2.44 24.33
CA PRO A 211 1.32 -2.10 25.71
C PRO A 211 2.70 -2.65 26.13
N ARG A 212 3.02 -3.88 25.71
CA ARG A 212 4.35 -4.50 25.93
C ARG A 212 5.50 -3.73 25.28
N THR A 213 5.24 -3.14 24.11
CA THR A 213 6.22 -2.38 23.34
C THR A 213 6.52 -1.04 24.03
N VAL A 214 5.49 -0.37 24.53
CA VAL A 214 5.63 0.85 25.36
C VAL A 214 6.43 0.56 26.61
N THR A 215 6.12 -0.52 27.35
CA THR A 215 6.88 -0.92 28.53
C THR A 215 8.37 -1.09 28.21
N LYS A 216 8.69 -1.75 27.12
CA LYS A 216 10.09 -1.96 26.69
C LYS A 216 10.78 -0.66 26.28
N LEU A 217 10.07 0.28 25.64
CA LEU A 217 10.58 1.60 25.29
C LEU A 217 11.03 2.36 26.56
N PHE A 218 10.17 2.43 27.58
CA PHE A 218 10.49 3.10 28.84
C PHE A 218 11.56 2.38 29.65
N GLN A 219 11.66 1.06 29.59
CA GLN A 219 12.77 0.32 30.20
C GLN A 219 14.12 0.63 29.56
N THR A 220 14.12 0.92 28.26
CA THR A 220 15.34 1.18 27.49
C THR A 220 15.75 2.66 27.52
N TYR A 221 14.77 3.58 27.43
CA TYR A 221 15.01 5.02 27.32
C TYR A 221 14.12 5.84 28.28
N PRO A 222 14.16 5.61 29.60
CA PRO A 222 13.20 6.14 30.54
C PRO A 222 13.16 7.69 30.57
N GLU A 223 14.32 8.34 30.56
CA GLU A 223 14.43 9.78 30.66
C GLU A 223 14.12 10.48 29.34
N ARG A 224 14.71 9.96 28.23
CA ARG A 224 14.54 10.57 26.90
C ARG A 224 13.11 10.48 26.40
N ALA A 225 12.43 9.34 26.62
CA ALA A 225 11.05 9.18 26.22
C ALA A 225 10.12 10.14 26.98
N ARG A 226 10.33 10.32 28.31
CA ARG A 226 9.58 11.30 29.10
C ARG A 226 9.82 12.71 28.62
N GLU A 227 11.09 13.09 28.43
CA GLU A 227 11.46 14.43 27.98
C GLU A 227 10.86 14.75 26.59
N ALA A 228 10.84 13.79 25.66
CA ALA A 228 10.24 13.97 24.34
C ALA A 228 8.72 14.15 24.41
N ILE A 229 8.04 13.40 25.30
CA ILE A 229 6.61 13.56 25.56
C ILE A 229 6.32 14.91 26.20
N ASP A 230 7.07 15.31 27.22
CA ASP A 230 6.90 16.57 27.92
C ASP A 230 7.12 17.80 27.02
N ARG A 231 7.99 17.66 26.03
CA ARG A 231 8.24 18.67 24.99
C ARG A 231 7.22 18.66 23.86
N GLY A 232 6.37 17.65 23.79
CA GLY A 232 5.39 17.49 22.71
C GLY A 232 5.93 16.93 21.39
N HIS A 233 7.19 16.47 21.34
CA HIS A 233 7.76 15.86 20.16
C HIS A 233 7.33 14.40 19.97
N LEU A 234 6.92 13.73 21.04
CA LEU A 234 6.50 12.33 21.01
C LEU A 234 5.12 12.15 21.61
N THR A 235 4.16 11.71 20.81
CA THR A 235 2.85 11.28 21.25
C THR A 235 2.76 9.76 21.16
N LEU A 236 2.51 9.11 22.29
CA LEU A 236 2.33 7.66 22.37
C LEU A 236 0.88 7.29 22.62
N ARG A 237 0.45 6.24 21.95
CA ARG A 237 -0.86 5.61 22.13
C ARG A 237 -0.68 4.11 22.24
N THR A 238 -1.67 3.43 22.81
CA THR A 238 -1.65 1.97 22.95
C THR A 238 -2.87 1.32 22.34
N ARG A 239 -2.67 0.14 21.76
CA ARG A 239 -3.72 -0.76 21.30
C ARG A 239 -3.28 -2.20 21.57
N ASP A 240 -4.22 -3.08 21.95
CA ASP A 240 -3.90 -4.47 22.36
C ASP A 240 -3.42 -5.33 21.18
N GLU A 241 -3.92 -5.05 19.97
CA GLU A 241 -3.59 -5.77 18.75
C GLU A 241 -3.24 -4.80 17.63
N LEU A 242 -2.17 -5.08 16.95
CA LEU A 242 -1.71 -4.36 15.76
C LEU A 242 -1.31 -5.37 14.70
N PRO A 243 -1.67 -5.08 13.44
CA PRO A 243 -1.51 -6.07 12.38
C PRO A 243 -0.07 -6.22 11.86
N TYR A 244 0.63 -5.13 11.65
CA TYR A 244 1.99 -5.02 11.09
C TYR A 244 2.63 -3.72 11.56
N GLY A 245 3.73 -3.31 10.98
CA GLY A 245 4.30 -1.97 11.13
C GLY A 245 3.86 -1.07 9.99
N LEU A 246 3.20 0.06 10.29
CA LEU A 246 2.88 1.11 9.33
C LEU A 246 3.59 2.40 9.73
N ALA A 247 4.24 3.03 8.76
CA ALA A 247 4.94 4.29 8.91
C ALA A 247 4.44 5.29 7.86
N LEU A 248 4.02 6.45 8.30
CA LEU A 248 3.65 7.58 7.46
C LEU A 248 4.71 8.66 7.68
N PHE A 249 5.33 9.05 6.60
CA PHE A 249 6.28 10.17 6.51
C PHE A 249 5.58 11.35 5.83
N ASP A 250 6.29 12.44 5.56
CA ASP A 250 5.71 13.64 4.96
C ASP A 250 4.95 13.35 3.64
N GLU A 251 5.60 12.68 2.68
CA GLU A 251 5.02 12.35 1.39
C GLU A 251 5.21 10.86 1.01
N ARG A 252 5.45 10.01 1.99
CA ARG A 252 5.77 8.60 1.75
C ARG A 252 5.16 7.70 2.82
N VAL A 253 4.82 6.49 2.43
CA VAL A 253 4.37 5.45 3.35
C VAL A 253 5.31 4.25 3.31
N GLY A 254 5.47 3.60 4.46
CA GLY A 254 6.22 2.37 4.60
C GLY A 254 5.47 1.31 5.40
N ILE A 255 5.66 0.05 5.04
CA ILE A 255 5.13 -1.11 5.76
C ILE A 255 6.29 -2.01 6.15
N GLY A 256 6.38 -2.30 7.45
CA GLY A 256 7.37 -3.21 8.02
C GLY A 256 6.78 -4.57 8.37
N GLY A 257 7.41 -5.64 7.86
CA GLY A 257 7.15 -7.02 8.27
C GLY A 257 8.24 -7.51 9.21
N TYR A 258 7.84 -8.17 10.31
CA TYR A 258 8.74 -8.59 11.39
C TYR A 258 8.68 -10.09 11.61
N ASP A 259 9.83 -10.70 11.88
CA ASP A 259 9.89 -12.06 12.36
C ASP A 259 9.32 -12.15 13.78
N GLU A 260 8.33 -12.96 14.00
CA GLU A 260 7.62 -13.07 15.27
C GLU A 260 8.51 -13.58 16.41
N THR A 261 9.52 -14.40 16.09
CA THR A 261 10.40 -15.01 17.07
C THR A 261 11.50 -14.06 17.53
N THR A 262 12.12 -13.37 16.57
CA THR A 262 13.27 -12.50 16.83
C THR A 262 12.88 -11.04 17.01
N GLY A 263 11.73 -10.64 16.46
CA GLY A 263 11.30 -9.24 16.39
C GLY A 263 12.12 -8.40 15.40
N LEU A 264 12.91 -9.04 14.53
CA LEU A 264 13.69 -8.35 13.52
C LEU A 264 12.82 -8.03 12.31
N MET A 265 13.01 -6.85 11.74
CA MET A 265 12.37 -6.46 10.49
C MET A 265 12.95 -7.30 9.34
N GLN A 266 12.11 -8.12 8.73
CA GLN A 266 12.49 -9.00 7.62
C GLN A 266 12.33 -8.31 6.27
N VAL A 267 11.38 -7.40 6.19
CA VAL A 267 11.07 -6.67 4.97
C VAL A 267 10.52 -5.29 5.31
N PHE A 268 10.87 -4.33 4.48
CA PHE A 268 10.29 -2.99 4.48
C PHE A 268 9.90 -2.62 3.05
N VAL A 269 8.65 -2.21 2.88
CA VAL A 269 8.09 -1.79 1.59
C VAL A 269 7.70 -0.33 1.69
N ASP A 270 8.25 0.52 0.83
CA ASP A 270 7.93 1.94 0.84
C ASP A 270 7.57 2.49 -0.55
N THR A 271 6.70 3.49 -0.57
CA THR A 271 6.27 4.17 -1.80
C THR A 271 5.81 5.59 -1.52
N ASP A 272 5.93 6.47 -2.52
CA ASP A 272 5.36 7.83 -2.56
C ASP A 272 4.08 7.90 -3.43
N SER A 273 3.51 6.75 -3.76
CA SER A 273 2.23 6.69 -4.48
C SER A 273 1.14 7.42 -3.69
N PRO A 274 0.46 8.44 -4.27
CA PRO A 274 -0.62 9.14 -3.58
C PRO A 274 -1.73 8.20 -3.11
N ILE A 275 -2.02 7.14 -3.89
CA ILE A 275 -3.04 6.13 -3.54
C ILE A 275 -2.61 5.34 -2.30
N ALA A 276 -1.33 5.00 -2.19
CA ALA A 276 -0.79 4.31 -1.03
C ALA A 276 -0.78 5.22 0.21
N CYS A 277 -0.42 6.49 0.06
CA CYS A 277 -0.44 7.46 1.15
C CYS A 277 -1.87 7.66 1.67
N GLU A 278 -2.86 7.85 0.80
CA GLU A 278 -4.26 7.97 1.20
C GLU A 278 -4.80 6.68 1.87
N TRP A 279 -4.43 5.51 1.37
CA TRP A 279 -4.75 4.24 2.00
C TRP A 279 -4.16 4.16 3.41
N ALA A 280 -2.88 4.51 3.56
CA ALA A 280 -2.17 4.46 4.84
C ALA A 280 -2.75 5.44 5.88
N GLU A 281 -3.12 6.65 5.45
CA GLU A 281 -3.80 7.64 6.31
C GLU A 281 -5.12 7.10 6.87
N ARG A 282 -5.92 6.42 6.05
CA ARG A 282 -7.18 5.82 6.50
C ARG A 282 -6.97 4.68 7.49
N VAL A 283 -6.00 3.80 7.19
CA VAL A 283 -5.64 2.69 8.08
C VAL A 283 -5.13 3.23 9.42
N TYR A 284 -4.23 4.21 9.37
CA TYR A 284 -3.72 4.87 10.57
C TYR A 284 -4.83 5.55 11.38
N ALA A 285 -5.69 6.33 10.73
CA ALA A 285 -6.81 7.00 11.39
C ALA A 285 -7.75 6.02 12.09
N SER A 286 -8.04 4.86 11.48
CA SER A 286 -8.83 3.80 12.10
C SER A 286 -8.13 3.22 13.33
N VAL A 287 -6.85 2.87 13.22
CA VAL A 287 -6.07 2.34 14.35
C VAL A 287 -5.96 3.37 15.48
N ARG A 288 -5.73 4.64 15.14
CA ARG A 288 -5.64 5.75 16.08
C ARG A 288 -6.94 5.95 16.82
N ALA A 289 -8.08 5.93 16.14
CA ALA A 289 -9.40 6.10 16.75
C ALA A 289 -9.71 5.02 17.80
N ASP A 290 -9.25 3.78 17.55
CA ASP A 290 -9.44 2.64 18.45
C ASP A 290 -8.31 2.47 19.49
N SER A 291 -7.37 3.41 19.57
CA SER A 291 -6.23 3.39 20.50
C SER A 291 -6.44 4.30 21.70
N ASN A 292 -5.81 3.95 22.82
CA ASN A 292 -5.84 4.75 24.03
C ASN A 292 -4.62 5.68 24.09
N PRO A 293 -4.80 6.99 24.37
CA PRO A 293 -3.66 7.85 24.69
C PRO A 293 -2.89 7.29 25.87
N LEU A 294 -1.56 7.38 25.82
CA LEU A 294 -0.72 7.02 26.97
C LEU A 294 -0.84 8.14 28.01
N ASP A 295 -1.34 7.82 29.21
CA ASP A 295 -1.32 8.74 30.33
C ASP A 295 0.05 8.66 31.03
N ALA A 296 0.86 9.72 30.85
CA ALA A 296 2.23 9.77 31.36
C ALA A 296 2.32 9.61 32.89
N GLU A 297 1.23 9.88 33.64
CA GLU A 297 1.23 9.75 35.10
C GLU A 297 0.85 8.34 35.59
N SER A 298 0.00 7.60 34.83
CA SER A 298 -0.55 6.31 35.28
C SER A 298 0.04 5.09 34.57
N ASP A 299 0.44 5.21 33.31
CA ASP A 299 0.78 4.06 32.46
C ASP A 299 2.29 3.86 32.28
N VAL A 300 3.11 4.78 32.78
CA VAL A 300 4.57 4.67 32.70
C VAL A 300 5.11 3.89 33.90
N PRO A 301 5.79 2.76 33.70
CA PRO A 301 6.45 2.05 34.81
C PRO A 301 7.46 2.96 35.51
N ARG A 302 7.38 3.01 36.84
CA ARG A 302 8.30 3.79 37.69
C ARG A 302 9.65 3.10 37.79
#